data_5d2dfdb9326fc785809db680cb93dda3
#
_entry.id   5d2dfdb9326fc785809db680cb93dda3
#
_cell.length_a   1.000
_cell.length_b   1.000
_cell.length_c   1.000
_cell.angle_alpha   90.00
_cell.angle_beta   90.00
_cell.angle_gamma   90.00
#
_symmetry.space_group_name_H-M   'P 1'
#
loop_
_entity.id
_entity.type
_entity.pdbx_description
1 polymer ?
#
loop_
_entity_poly.entity_id
_entity_poly.type
_entity_poly.pdbx_seq_one_letter_code
_entity_poly.pdbx_strand_id
1 'polypeptide(L)'
;MTTTSRTGPGPAPAPIPAKSEAPGTDNRPRLLLAVVLAALFMAVLDVFIVNVAAPTMGSELHASGADLQLVVAGYAITYSVLLITGARLGDRLGHGRVHLAGLALFTTASLACGLAQGATELIVFRLVQGAGSAVMIPQVLSIIQRAFTGEARIRALGAYSAVLAVGAAAGQIIGGVLVSADLFGTGWRPVFLVNVPVGAVLLVLGRRVLPHGAGSGPERARGLDLPGLVLLGAAVSLLTVPLVLGQEEDWPLWSWLSLAAAVLLFALFCGYEARLARRGGAPIVAPRVLRHPGMGLAVLRILAVMAVNAGFLFTLTLHVQSGLGYSALRAGLTFAPTAVVFGAVALTWRRWPAAWQRALTPAGFALTALGVAGVGLAFHGGGDGGAQLYVAYAGVGAGLALAFSPTLIGALATVRPEDAADASGLLATVTQLGQLIGVAAFGTLFLNRLESVGGPRAYTSAEALSACAWALAATAAAGAVSGLVLRRR
;
A
#
# COMPACT_ATOMS: atom_id res chain seq x y z
N MET A 1 25.29 24.96 83.33
CA MET A 1 24.19 25.77 82.73
C MET A 1 24.52 25.90 81.23
N THR A 2 23.99 25.04 80.43
CA THR A 2 24.13 25.07 78.96
C THR A 2 22.75 25.12 78.35
N THR A 3 22.38 26.27 77.82
CA THR A 3 21.11 26.55 77.16
C THR A 3 21.18 26.09 75.69
N THR A 4 20.43 25.04 75.37
CA THR A 4 20.20 24.58 74.02
C THR A 4 19.05 25.38 73.36
N SER A 5 19.33 26.21 72.37
CA SER A 5 18.35 26.90 71.55
C SER A 5 17.78 25.93 70.52
N ARG A 6 16.46 25.64 70.62
CA ARG A 6 15.69 24.96 69.58
C ARG A 6 15.37 25.94 68.46
N THR A 7 15.92 25.74 67.27
CA THR A 7 15.45 26.36 66.03
C THR A 7 14.29 25.56 65.49
N GLY A 8 13.09 26.17 65.43
CA GLY A 8 11.90 25.57 64.83
C GLY A 8 12.02 25.48 63.31
N PRO A 9 11.25 24.59 62.64
CA PRO A 9 11.28 24.46 61.22
C PRO A 9 10.65 25.71 60.55
N GLY A 10 11.40 26.25 59.56
CA GLY A 10 10.92 27.38 58.75
C GLY A 10 9.66 27.03 57.91
N PRO A 11 8.91 28.04 57.52
CA PRO A 11 7.64 27.82 56.76
C PRO A 11 7.92 27.12 55.43
N ALA A 12 7.06 26.12 55.11
CA ALA A 12 7.08 25.40 53.86
C ALA A 12 6.89 26.37 52.67
N PRO A 13 7.62 26.19 51.57
CA PRO A 13 7.45 27.03 50.37
C PRO A 13 6.02 26.87 49.84
N ALA A 14 5.39 27.99 49.50
CA ALA A 14 4.06 28.04 48.93
C ALA A 14 4.01 27.23 47.59
N PRO A 15 2.93 26.49 47.31
CA PRO A 15 2.79 25.76 46.08
C PRO A 15 2.81 26.73 44.88
N ILE A 16 3.70 26.48 43.95
CA ILE A 16 3.78 27.20 42.66
C ILE A 16 2.43 26.96 41.95
N PRO A 17 1.68 28.04 41.57
CA PRO A 17 0.42 27.85 40.87
C PRO A 17 0.69 27.11 39.57
N ALA A 18 0.11 25.92 39.41
CA ALA A 18 0.08 25.20 38.16
C ALA A 18 -0.54 26.12 37.11
N LYS A 19 0.23 26.51 36.10
CA LYS A 19 -0.33 27.19 34.93
C LYS A 19 -1.39 26.27 34.36
N SER A 20 -2.63 26.61 34.57
CA SER A 20 -3.80 26.10 33.85
C SER A 20 -3.61 26.54 32.39
N GLU A 21 -2.95 25.69 31.57
CA GLU A 21 -3.07 25.82 30.13
C GLU A 21 -4.50 25.49 29.76
N ALA A 22 -5.26 26.55 29.42
CA ALA A 22 -6.55 26.39 28.78
C ALA A 22 -6.39 25.42 27.59
N PRO A 23 -7.35 24.52 27.33
CA PRO A 23 -7.28 23.64 26.17
C PRO A 23 -7.47 24.47 24.90
N GLY A 24 -6.42 25.15 24.48
CA GLY A 24 -6.29 25.59 23.10
C GLY A 24 -6.34 24.33 22.25
N THR A 25 -7.35 24.21 21.39
CA THR A 25 -7.47 23.13 20.42
C THR A 25 -6.26 23.19 19.49
N ASP A 26 -5.16 22.53 19.88
CA ASP A 26 -3.99 22.41 19.02
C ASP A 26 -4.39 21.50 17.85
N ASN A 27 -4.84 22.13 16.76
CA ASN A 27 -5.25 21.44 15.54
C ASN A 27 -4.06 20.91 14.73
N ARG A 28 -2.82 21.19 15.16
CA ARG A 28 -1.60 20.75 14.46
C ARG A 28 -1.52 19.25 14.24
N PRO A 29 -1.78 18.36 15.24
CA PRO A 29 -1.72 16.91 15.01
C PRO A 29 -2.77 16.43 14.02
N ARG A 30 -3.97 17.01 14.03
CA ARG A 30 -5.05 16.66 13.07
C ARG A 30 -4.69 17.10 11.66
N LEU A 31 -4.16 18.31 11.51
CA LEU A 31 -3.73 18.83 10.21
C LEU A 31 -2.53 18.05 9.67
N LEU A 32 -1.57 17.67 10.53
CA LEU A 32 -0.45 16.81 10.15
C LEU A 32 -0.95 15.47 9.60
N LEU A 33 -1.86 14.81 10.32
CA LEU A 33 -2.45 13.55 9.87
C LEU A 33 -3.18 13.71 8.54
N ALA A 34 -3.98 14.77 8.38
CA ALA A 34 -4.70 15.05 7.15
C ALA A 34 -3.76 15.24 5.97
N VAL A 35 -2.66 15.99 6.12
CA VAL A 35 -1.67 16.23 5.06
C VAL A 35 -1.00 14.94 4.63
N VAL A 36 -0.50 14.11 5.56
CA VAL A 36 0.20 12.88 5.18
C VAL A 36 -0.74 11.82 4.60
N LEU A 37 -1.98 11.74 5.09
CA LEU A 37 -2.98 10.83 4.55
C LEU A 37 -3.53 11.30 3.20
N ALA A 38 -3.67 12.61 2.96
CA ALA A 38 -4.06 13.13 1.64
C ALA A 38 -2.96 12.88 0.59
N ALA A 39 -1.67 13.01 0.96
CA ALA A 39 -0.57 12.64 0.07
C ALA A 39 -0.55 11.14 -0.24
N LEU A 40 -0.81 10.29 0.75
CA LEU A 40 -0.99 8.85 0.54
C LEU A 40 -2.17 8.55 -0.38
N PHE A 41 -3.32 9.17 -0.13
CA PHE A 41 -4.52 9.03 -0.95
C PHE A 41 -4.25 9.38 -2.41
N MET A 42 -3.60 10.52 -2.65
CA MET A 42 -3.23 10.99 -3.99
C MET A 42 -2.33 9.97 -4.71
N ALA A 43 -1.33 9.41 -4.03
CA ALA A 43 -0.43 8.42 -4.63
C ALA A 43 -1.13 7.08 -4.91
N VAL A 44 -2.01 6.63 -4.02
CA VAL A 44 -2.81 5.41 -4.24
C VAL A 44 -3.80 5.61 -5.38
N LEU A 45 -4.50 6.74 -5.39
CA LEU A 45 -5.41 7.12 -6.46
C LEU A 45 -4.71 7.10 -7.82
N ASP A 46 -3.49 7.67 -7.91
CA ASP A 46 -2.70 7.74 -9.13
C ASP A 46 -2.40 6.36 -9.74
N VAL A 47 -2.13 5.36 -8.91
CA VAL A 47 -1.91 3.97 -9.39
C VAL A 47 -3.12 3.43 -10.14
N PHE A 48 -4.32 3.70 -9.64
CA PHE A 48 -5.55 3.12 -10.20
C PHE A 48 -6.20 3.98 -11.28
N ILE A 49 -6.05 5.29 -11.22
CA ILE A 49 -6.63 6.23 -12.18
C ILE A 49 -6.06 6.04 -13.60
N VAL A 50 -4.76 5.68 -13.68
CA VAL A 50 -4.05 5.46 -14.94
C VAL A 50 -4.58 4.24 -15.69
N ASN A 51 -4.97 3.17 -14.99
CA ASN A 51 -5.54 1.97 -15.61
C ASN A 51 -6.82 2.30 -16.41
N VAL A 52 -7.64 3.21 -15.89
CA VAL A 52 -8.88 3.65 -16.55
C VAL A 52 -8.60 4.48 -17.80
N ALA A 53 -7.54 5.28 -17.77
CA ALA A 53 -7.14 6.18 -18.85
C ALA A 53 -6.32 5.47 -19.95
N ALA A 54 -5.80 4.25 -19.68
CA ALA A 54 -4.91 3.54 -20.60
C ALA A 54 -5.46 3.38 -22.03
N PRO A 55 -6.74 3.02 -22.28
CA PRO A 55 -7.26 2.92 -23.64
C PRO A 55 -7.23 4.26 -24.40
N THR A 56 -7.56 5.37 -23.72
CA THR A 56 -7.54 6.71 -24.31
C THR A 56 -6.10 7.17 -24.59
N MET A 57 -5.17 6.87 -23.69
CA MET A 57 -3.73 7.10 -23.93
C MET A 57 -3.24 6.35 -25.16
N GLY A 58 -3.64 5.08 -25.31
CA GLY A 58 -3.27 4.24 -26.45
C GLY A 58 -3.71 4.84 -27.77
N SER A 59 -4.95 5.29 -27.86
CA SER A 59 -5.49 5.89 -29.07
C SER A 59 -4.88 7.25 -29.41
N GLU A 60 -4.68 8.14 -28.43
CA GLU A 60 -4.16 9.49 -28.66
C GLU A 60 -2.65 9.55 -28.88
N LEU A 61 -1.88 8.70 -28.19
CA LEU A 61 -0.42 8.65 -28.32
C LEU A 61 0.06 7.63 -29.36
N HIS A 62 -0.86 6.92 -30.02
CA HIS A 62 -0.54 5.79 -30.92
C HIS A 62 0.42 4.79 -30.25
N ALA A 63 0.21 4.54 -28.95
CA ALA A 63 1.06 3.71 -28.11
C ALA A 63 0.77 2.23 -28.36
N SER A 64 1.84 1.41 -28.45
CA SER A 64 1.72 -0.04 -28.49
C SER A 64 1.18 -0.62 -27.16
N GLY A 65 0.76 -1.87 -27.16
CA GLY A 65 0.36 -2.58 -25.93
C GLY A 65 1.50 -2.58 -24.90
N ALA A 66 2.73 -2.83 -25.34
CA ALA A 66 3.93 -2.80 -24.49
C ALA A 66 4.18 -1.40 -23.89
N ASP A 67 4.00 -0.33 -24.67
CA ASP A 67 4.12 1.04 -24.15
C ASP A 67 3.10 1.33 -23.06
N LEU A 68 1.84 0.93 -23.25
CA LEU A 68 0.78 1.11 -22.26
C LEU A 68 1.06 0.34 -20.97
N GLN A 69 1.56 -0.87 -21.09
CA GLN A 69 1.99 -1.64 -19.92
C GLN A 69 3.13 -0.96 -19.19
N LEU A 70 4.13 -0.43 -19.90
CA LEU A 70 5.23 0.32 -19.29
C LEU A 70 4.74 1.63 -18.63
N VAL A 71 3.76 2.32 -19.19
CA VAL A 71 3.12 3.49 -18.55
C VAL A 71 2.50 3.11 -17.21
N VAL A 72 1.77 2.00 -17.16
CA VAL A 72 1.14 1.52 -15.92
C VAL A 72 2.18 0.96 -14.96
N ALA A 73 3.04 0.07 -15.44
CA ALA A 73 4.00 -0.68 -14.64
C ALA A 73 5.22 0.14 -14.22
N GLY A 74 5.67 1.11 -15.03
CA GLY A 74 6.88 1.88 -14.78
C GLY A 74 6.87 2.56 -13.42
N TYR A 75 5.72 3.11 -13.02
CA TYR A 75 5.53 3.63 -11.67
C TYR A 75 5.75 2.54 -10.61
N ALA A 76 5.10 1.39 -10.75
CA ALA A 76 5.15 0.31 -9.76
C ALA A 76 6.56 -0.30 -9.65
N ILE A 77 7.26 -0.45 -10.77
CA ILE A 77 8.64 -0.94 -10.82
C ILE A 77 9.55 -0.01 -10.01
N THR A 78 9.60 1.28 -10.36
CA THR A 78 10.48 2.25 -9.67
C THR A 78 10.08 2.42 -8.22
N TYR A 79 8.79 2.46 -7.92
CA TYR A 79 8.27 2.52 -6.56
C TYR A 79 8.77 1.34 -5.72
N SER A 80 8.63 0.10 -6.21
CA SER A 80 9.03 -1.11 -5.50
C SER A 80 10.54 -1.17 -5.26
N VAL A 81 11.34 -0.81 -6.26
CA VAL A 81 12.82 -0.80 -6.18
C VAL A 81 13.33 0.21 -5.17
N LEU A 82 12.76 1.42 -5.18
CA LEU A 82 13.27 2.53 -4.35
C LEU A 82 12.58 2.65 -2.99
N LEU A 83 11.54 1.85 -2.69
CA LEU A 83 10.74 1.94 -1.48
C LEU A 83 11.58 1.88 -0.20
N ILE A 84 12.50 0.93 -0.12
CA ILE A 84 13.38 0.75 1.04
C ILE A 84 14.40 1.87 1.14
N THR A 85 14.95 2.30 0.00
CA THR A 85 15.85 3.46 -0.06
C THR A 85 15.15 4.71 0.48
N GLY A 86 13.91 4.95 0.06
CA GLY A 86 13.08 6.04 0.54
C GLY A 86 12.87 5.99 2.05
N ALA A 87 12.54 4.82 2.61
CA ALA A 87 12.39 4.64 4.06
C ALA A 87 13.67 5.05 4.82
N ARG A 88 14.83 4.55 4.38
CA ARG A 88 16.15 4.86 4.99
C ARG A 88 16.56 6.33 4.85
N LEU A 89 16.17 6.97 3.77
CA LEU A 89 16.45 8.39 3.57
C LEU A 89 15.76 9.24 4.64
N GLY A 90 14.55 8.85 5.07
CA GLY A 90 13.82 9.49 6.16
C GLY A 90 14.52 9.45 7.49
N ASP A 91 15.18 8.31 7.82
CA ASP A 91 15.96 8.18 9.06
C ASP A 91 17.17 9.13 9.09
N ARG A 92 17.77 9.40 7.94
CA ARG A 92 18.96 10.26 7.82
C ARG A 92 18.64 11.74 7.75
N LEU A 93 17.73 12.11 6.85
CA LEU A 93 17.45 13.50 6.51
C LEU A 93 16.25 14.09 7.25
N GLY A 94 15.52 13.23 7.98
CA GLY A 94 14.27 13.57 8.67
C GLY A 94 13.03 13.26 7.81
N HIS A 95 12.08 12.53 8.40
CA HIS A 95 10.90 12.02 7.71
C HIS A 95 10.04 13.12 7.07
N GLY A 96 9.88 14.28 7.75
CA GLY A 96 9.10 15.39 7.21
C GLY A 96 9.73 16.01 5.97
N ARG A 97 11.05 16.21 5.97
CA ARG A 97 11.78 16.76 4.81
C ARG A 97 11.74 15.81 3.61
N VAL A 98 11.99 14.53 3.87
CA VAL A 98 11.98 13.49 2.84
C VAL A 98 10.58 13.29 2.26
N HIS A 99 9.54 13.34 3.10
CA HIS A 99 8.15 13.32 2.64
C HIS A 99 7.86 14.50 1.69
N LEU A 100 8.24 15.71 2.05
CA LEU A 100 8.03 16.89 1.21
C LEU A 100 8.83 16.84 -0.10
N ALA A 101 10.07 16.35 -0.06
CA ALA A 101 10.87 16.16 -1.27
C ALA A 101 10.25 15.14 -2.23
N GLY A 102 9.78 14.00 -1.69
CA GLY A 102 9.06 12.99 -2.46
C GLY A 102 7.74 13.52 -3.03
N LEU A 103 6.98 14.28 -2.24
CA LEU A 103 5.74 14.94 -2.68
C LEU A 103 6.00 15.95 -3.80
N ALA A 104 7.07 16.75 -3.69
CA ALA A 104 7.45 17.70 -4.74
C ALA A 104 7.83 16.97 -6.03
N LEU A 105 8.65 15.92 -5.93
CA LEU A 105 9.04 15.09 -7.07
C LEU A 105 7.82 14.41 -7.73
N PHE A 106 6.93 13.84 -6.94
CA PHE A 106 5.68 13.23 -7.42
C PHE A 106 4.81 14.26 -8.16
N THR A 107 4.61 15.44 -7.56
CA THR A 107 3.75 16.50 -8.12
C THR A 107 4.32 17.06 -9.44
N THR A 108 5.62 17.28 -9.50
CA THR A 108 6.29 17.77 -10.72
C THR A 108 6.29 16.70 -11.81
N ALA A 109 6.51 15.43 -11.46
CA ALA A 109 6.40 14.32 -12.41
C ALA A 109 4.96 14.14 -12.92
N SER A 110 3.94 14.32 -12.06
CA SER A 110 2.53 14.33 -12.48
C SER A 110 2.24 15.42 -13.50
N LEU A 111 2.78 16.64 -13.27
CA LEU A 111 2.67 17.72 -14.26
C LEU A 111 3.33 17.33 -15.58
N ALA A 112 4.52 16.74 -15.54
CA ALA A 112 5.23 16.29 -16.73
C ALA A 112 4.44 15.18 -17.46
N CYS A 113 3.86 14.21 -16.74
CA CYS A 113 2.97 13.20 -17.32
C CYS A 113 1.78 13.83 -18.05
N GLY A 114 1.11 14.82 -17.44
CA GLY A 114 -0.02 15.53 -18.06
C GLY A 114 0.35 16.37 -19.28
N LEU A 115 1.62 16.71 -19.45
CA LEU A 115 2.16 17.49 -20.58
C LEU A 115 2.87 16.62 -21.63
N ALA A 116 2.98 15.30 -21.42
CA ALA A 116 3.68 14.39 -22.32
C ALA A 116 3.07 14.39 -23.73
N GLN A 117 3.97 14.40 -24.75
CA GLN A 117 3.63 14.42 -26.16
C GLN A 117 3.71 13.04 -26.83
N GLY A 118 4.33 12.05 -26.15
CA GLY A 118 4.51 10.69 -26.66
C GLY A 118 4.59 9.65 -25.55
N ALA A 119 4.43 8.38 -25.92
CA ALA A 119 4.45 7.27 -24.99
C ALA A 119 5.78 7.16 -24.22
N THR A 120 6.92 7.33 -24.92
CA THR A 120 8.26 7.26 -24.31
C THR A 120 8.44 8.32 -23.20
N GLU A 121 8.03 9.56 -23.47
CA GLU A 121 8.08 10.64 -22.46
C GLU A 121 7.22 10.27 -21.25
N LEU A 122 5.99 9.82 -21.51
CA LEU A 122 5.07 9.41 -20.46
C LEU A 122 5.64 8.28 -19.60
N ILE A 123 6.26 7.26 -20.22
CA ILE A 123 6.93 6.15 -19.51
C ILE A 123 8.04 6.70 -18.60
N VAL A 124 8.92 7.58 -19.12
CA VAL A 124 10.00 8.16 -18.32
C VAL A 124 9.45 8.96 -17.14
N PHE A 125 8.42 9.78 -17.37
CA PHE A 125 7.82 10.57 -16.29
C PHE A 125 7.11 9.68 -15.26
N ARG A 126 6.53 8.56 -15.67
CA ARG A 126 5.96 7.56 -14.75
C ARG A 126 7.02 6.89 -13.87
N LEU A 127 8.20 6.58 -14.40
CA LEU A 127 9.33 6.10 -13.61
C LEU A 127 9.75 7.14 -12.57
N VAL A 128 9.85 8.42 -12.94
CA VAL A 128 10.19 9.52 -12.01
C VAL A 128 9.10 9.71 -10.96
N GLN A 129 7.84 9.62 -11.34
CA GLN A 129 6.69 9.72 -10.43
C GLN A 129 6.69 8.58 -9.40
N GLY A 130 7.00 7.35 -9.83
CA GLY A 130 7.19 6.21 -8.96
C GLY A 130 8.31 6.40 -7.94
N ALA A 131 9.44 7.03 -8.37
CA ALA A 131 10.52 7.38 -7.46
C ALA A 131 10.07 8.41 -6.40
N GLY A 132 9.29 9.43 -6.80
CA GLY A 132 8.68 10.39 -5.86
C GLY A 132 7.83 9.71 -4.80
N SER A 133 6.98 8.78 -5.20
CA SER A 133 6.16 7.98 -4.28
C SER A 133 6.98 7.08 -3.37
N ALA A 134 8.04 6.44 -3.89
CA ALA A 134 8.93 5.59 -3.11
C ALA A 134 9.63 6.37 -1.98
N VAL A 135 9.93 7.63 -2.20
CA VAL A 135 10.50 8.52 -1.21
C VAL A 135 9.45 9.03 -0.21
N MET A 136 8.23 9.34 -0.68
CA MET A 136 7.15 9.96 0.10
C MET A 136 6.41 8.98 1.01
N ILE A 137 5.95 7.85 0.47
CA ILE A 137 4.97 6.97 1.14
C ILE A 137 5.50 6.32 2.42
N PRO A 138 6.73 5.77 2.48
CA PRO A 138 7.25 5.16 3.71
C PRO A 138 7.30 6.13 4.89
N GLN A 139 7.44 7.43 4.60
CA GLN A 139 7.48 8.45 5.64
C GLN A 139 6.13 8.60 6.37
N VAL A 140 5.01 8.30 5.69
CA VAL A 140 3.67 8.44 6.27
C VAL A 140 3.53 7.58 7.53
N LEU A 141 3.88 6.30 7.45
CA LEU A 141 3.85 5.40 8.61
C LEU A 141 4.82 5.85 9.71
N SER A 142 6.04 6.24 9.34
CA SER A 142 7.05 6.71 10.28
C SER A 142 6.62 8.01 10.99
N ILE A 143 6.03 8.95 10.26
CA ILE A 143 5.48 10.20 10.83
C ILE A 143 4.33 9.89 11.79
N ILE A 144 3.37 9.02 11.39
CA ILE A 144 2.26 8.62 12.25
C ILE A 144 2.78 8.00 13.56
N GLN A 145 3.73 7.08 13.48
CA GLN A 145 4.27 6.40 14.65
C GLN A 145 5.01 7.32 15.61
N ARG A 146 5.68 8.37 15.10
CA ARG A 146 6.42 9.35 15.90
C ARG A 146 5.54 10.47 16.45
N ALA A 147 4.52 10.90 15.70
CA ALA A 147 3.67 12.02 16.08
C ALA A 147 2.49 11.62 16.98
N PHE A 148 2.10 10.34 16.97
CA PHE A 148 0.93 9.86 17.72
C PHE A 148 1.31 8.74 18.67
N THR A 149 0.66 8.71 19.86
CA THR A 149 0.83 7.68 20.89
C THR A 149 -0.52 7.11 21.32
N GLY A 150 -0.53 5.95 21.97
CA GLY A 150 -1.74 5.32 22.52
C GLY A 150 -2.89 5.22 21.52
N GLU A 151 -4.09 5.57 21.94
CA GLU A 151 -5.32 5.50 21.14
C GLU A 151 -5.28 6.39 19.88
N ALA A 152 -4.58 7.55 19.95
CA ALA A 152 -4.45 8.45 18.80
C ALA A 152 -3.65 7.79 17.66
N ARG A 153 -2.54 7.08 17.98
CA ARG A 153 -1.75 6.32 16.99
C ARG A 153 -2.59 5.27 16.31
N ILE A 154 -3.40 4.57 17.07
CA ILE A 154 -4.24 3.49 16.57
C ILE A 154 -5.30 4.01 15.61
N ARG A 155 -5.95 5.13 15.95
CA ARG A 155 -6.90 5.79 15.05
C ARG A 155 -6.23 6.27 13.77
N ALA A 156 -5.02 6.83 13.87
CA ALA A 156 -4.25 7.28 12.71
C ALA A 156 -3.86 6.11 11.78
N LEU A 157 -3.45 4.96 12.33
CA LEU A 157 -3.15 3.75 11.55
C LEU A 157 -4.40 3.12 10.94
N GLY A 158 -5.56 3.18 11.62
CA GLY A 158 -6.85 2.80 11.05
C GLY A 158 -7.23 3.68 9.85
N ALA A 159 -7.04 5.00 9.97
CA ALA A 159 -7.26 5.94 8.88
C ALA A 159 -6.29 5.68 7.70
N TYR A 160 -5.02 5.36 7.97
CA TYR A 160 -4.06 4.94 6.95
C TYR A 160 -4.57 3.73 6.15
N SER A 161 -5.04 2.69 6.84
CA SER A 161 -5.59 1.49 6.18
C SER A 161 -6.85 1.80 5.35
N ALA A 162 -7.72 2.67 5.88
CA ALA A 162 -8.91 3.09 5.14
C ALA A 162 -8.56 3.88 3.87
N VAL A 163 -7.55 4.76 3.94
CA VAL A 163 -7.08 5.53 2.77
C VAL A 163 -6.55 4.63 1.67
N LEU A 164 -5.83 3.55 2.00
CA LEU A 164 -5.36 2.59 0.99
C LEU A 164 -6.52 1.98 0.19
N ALA A 165 -7.59 1.56 0.87
CA ALA A 165 -8.72 0.93 0.21
C ALA A 165 -9.60 1.92 -0.55
N VAL A 166 -9.93 3.05 0.10
CA VAL A 166 -10.78 4.08 -0.52
C VAL A 166 -10.07 4.73 -1.70
N GLY A 167 -8.75 4.92 -1.61
CA GLY A 167 -7.93 5.49 -2.68
C GLY A 167 -7.96 4.64 -3.95
N ALA A 168 -7.94 3.31 -3.82
CA ALA A 168 -8.03 2.40 -4.95
C ALA A 168 -9.38 2.53 -5.70
N ALA A 169 -10.49 2.49 -4.96
CA ALA A 169 -11.82 2.65 -5.56
C ALA A 169 -12.04 4.06 -6.11
N ALA A 170 -11.60 5.09 -5.38
CA ALA A 170 -11.68 6.48 -5.82
C ALA A 170 -10.91 6.70 -7.11
N GLY A 171 -9.72 6.07 -7.27
CA GLY A 171 -8.93 6.14 -8.49
C GLY A 171 -9.69 5.65 -9.72
N GLN A 172 -10.40 4.53 -9.60
CA GLN A 172 -11.25 4.00 -10.68
C GLN A 172 -12.40 4.95 -11.03
N ILE A 173 -13.12 5.44 -10.01
CA ILE A 173 -14.28 6.31 -10.20
C ILE A 173 -13.88 7.68 -10.76
N ILE A 174 -12.89 8.33 -10.10
CA ILE A 174 -12.41 9.66 -10.50
C ILE A 174 -11.78 9.60 -11.89
N GLY A 175 -11.01 8.52 -12.18
CA GLY A 175 -10.45 8.28 -13.50
C GLY A 175 -11.52 8.19 -14.58
N GLY A 176 -12.56 7.39 -14.33
CA GLY A 176 -13.71 7.29 -15.25
C GLY A 176 -14.40 8.62 -15.48
N VAL A 177 -14.63 9.40 -14.43
CA VAL A 177 -15.22 10.74 -14.53
C VAL A 177 -14.34 11.70 -15.33
N LEU A 178 -13.05 11.79 -15.01
CA LEU A 178 -12.14 12.73 -15.67
C LEU A 178 -11.94 12.43 -17.15
N VAL A 179 -11.80 11.15 -17.51
CA VAL A 179 -11.67 10.73 -18.91
C VAL A 179 -12.99 10.95 -19.67
N SER A 180 -14.13 10.59 -19.06
CA SER A 180 -15.45 10.76 -19.71
C SER A 180 -15.86 12.22 -19.86
N ALA A 181 -15.44 13.10 -18.94
CA ALA A 181 -15.75 14.52 -18.98
C ALA A 181 -14.95 15.28 -20.04
N ASP A 182 -13.85 14.69 -20.53
CA ASP A 182 -12.95 15.27 -21.55
C ASP A 182 -12.72 16.78 -21.35
N LEU A 183 -12.29 17.14 -20.13
CA LEU A 183 -12.16 18.55 -19.74
C LEU A 183 -11.29 19.32 -20.72
N PHE A 184 -11.90 20.29 -21.39
CA PHE A 184 -11.23 21.15 -22.39
C PHE A 184 -10.67 20.42 -23.62
N GLY A 185 -11.17 19.22 -23.95
CA GLY A 185 -10.65 18.42 -25.06
C GLY A 185 -9.22 17.89 -24.82
N THR A 186 -8.85 17.68 -23.54
CA THR A 186 -7.49 17.25 -23.17
C THR A 186 -7.40 15.73 -22.96
N GLY A 187 -8.48 14.99 -23.21
CA GLY A 187 -8.56 13.53 -23.17
C GLY A 187 -8.16 12.96 -21.81
N TRP A 188 -7.10 12.16 -21.78
CA TRP A 188 -6.61 11.49 -20.58
C TRP A 188 -5.77 12.37 -19.64
N ARG A 189 -5.24 13.50 -20.10
CA ARG A 189 -4.28 14.36 -19.35
C ARG A 189 -4.76 14.82 -17.97
N PRO A 190 -6.06 15.10 -17.74
CA PRO A 190 -6.58 15.48 -16.43
C PRO A 190 -6.34 14.46 -15.33
N VAL A 191 -6.16 13.16 -15.66
CA VAL A 191 -5.89 12.12 -14.64
C VAL A 191 -4.55 12.33 -13.92
N PHE A 192 -3.59 12.96 -14.58
CA PHE A 192 -2.32 13.36 -13.96
C PHE A 192 -2.39 14.77 -13.40
N LEU A 193 -3.00 15.70 -14.16
CA LEU A 193 -3.05 17.10 -13.78
C LEU A 193 -3.83 17.35 -12.48
N VAL A 194 -4.77 16.48 -12.09
CA VAL A 194 -5.50 16.57 -10.82
C VAL A 194 -4.56 16.51 -9.61
N ASN A 195 -3.44 15.81 -9.72
CA ASN A 195 -2.44 15.70 -8.66
C ASN A 195 -1.69 17.02 -8.43
N VAL A 196 -1.63 17.91 -9.43
CA VAL A 196 -0.81 19.14 -9.36
C VAL A 196 -1.37 20.15 -8.34
N PRO A 197 -2.64 20.58 -8.42
CA PRO A 197 -3.19 21.50 -7.42
C PRO A 197 -3.23 20.88 -6.02
N VAL A 198 -3.56 19.60 -5.92
CA VAL A 198 -3.57 18.89 -4.63
C VAL A 198 -2.17 18.85 -4.04
N GLY A 199 -1.16 18.42 -4.81
CA GLY A 199 0.23 18.37 -4.38
C GLY A 199 0.78 19.75 -3.98
N ALA A 200 0.46 20.79 -4.72
CA ALA A 200 0.86 22.16 -4.38
C ALA A 200 0.30 22.62 -3.02
N VAL A 201 -1.00 22.38 -2.78
CA VAL A 201 -1.63 22.67 -1.48
C VAL A 201 -0.98 21.87 -0.36
N LEU A 202 -0.75 20.58 -0.57
CA LEU A 202 -0.11 19.70 0.42
C LEU A 202 1.34 20.08 0.70
N LEU A 203 2.09 20.57 -0.29
CA LEU A 203 3.45 21.10 -0.09
C LEU A 203 3.45 22.36 0.79
N VAL A 204 2.52 23.28 0.56
CA VAL A 204 2.39 24.50 1.36
C VAL A 204 1.99 24.16 2.80
N LEU A 205 0.96 23.34 2.98
CA LEU A 205 0.50 22.91 4.31
C LEU A 205 1.56 22.07 5.01
N GLY A 206 2.18 21.14 4.30
CA GLY A 206 3.19 20.24 4.85
C GLY A 206 4.42 21.00 5.36
N ARG A 207 4.88 22.05 4.66
CA ARG A 207 5.95 22.91 5.15
C ARG A 207 5.63 23.59 6.49
N ARG A 208 4.34 23.80 6.82
CA ARG A 208 3.92 24.46 8.07
C ARG A 208 3.74 23.48 9.23
N VAL A 209 3.36 22.22 8.95
CA VAL A 209 2.94 21.27 9.99
C VAL A 209 3.88 20.08 10.19
N LEU A 210 4.65 19.70 9.17
CA LEU A 210 5.56 18.58 9.29
C LEU A 210 6.81 18.96 10.09
N PRO A 211 7.34 18.06 10.94
CA PRO A 211 8.53 18.33 11.71
C PRO A 211 9.75 18.54 10.80
N HIS A 212 10.39 19.69 10.94
CA HIS A 212 11.61 20.07 10.18
C HIS A 212 12.89 19.57 10.86
N GLY A 213 12.80 18.82 11.96
CA GLY A 213 13.94 18.30 12.69
C GLY A 213 14.86 17.49 11.78
N ALA A 214 16.18 17.65 11.96
CA ALA A 214 17.14 16.74 11.40
C ALA A 214 16.81 15.32 11.85
N GLY A 215 17.08 14.32 11.01
CA GLY A 215 16.98 12.91 11.37
C GLY A 215 17.71 12.64 12.68
N SER A 216 17.52 11.47 13.24
CA SER A 216 18.26 11.02 14.42
C SER A 216 19.74 11.31 14.19
N GLY A 217 20.37 12.15 15.01
CA GLY A 217 21.70 12.70 14.80
C GLY A 217 22.77 11.68 14.34
N PRO A 218 23.97 12.13 13.97
CA PRO A 218 24.97 11.29 13.29
C PRO A 218 25.30 9.96 13.98
N GLU A 219 25.12 9.88 15.30
CA GLU A 219 25.31 8.63 16.07
C GLU A 219 24.23 7.58 15.88
N ARG A 220 23.02 7.94 15.42
CA ARG A 220 21.90 7.03 15.14
C ARG A 220 21.61 6.84 13.65
N ALA A 221 22.23 7.61 12.78
CA ALA A 221 22.16 7.41 11.35
C ALA A 221 22.93 6.13 10.97
N ARG A 222 22.26 4.98 11.04
CA ARG A 222 22.81 3.73 10.51
C ARG A 222 23.28 3.95 9.09
N GLY A 223 24.50 3.48 8.76
CA GLY A 223 25.04 3.58 7.41
C GLY A 223 24.00 3.12 6.36
N LEU A 224 23.98 3.76 5.19
CA LEU A 224 23.23 3.20 4.06
C LEU A 224 23.94 1.91 3.67
N ASP A 225 23.24 0.80 3.77
CA ASP A 225 23.71 -0.46 3.23
C ASP A 225 23.49 -0.47 1.72
N LEU A 226 24.40 0.22 0.99
CA LEU A 226 24.31 0.28 -0.47
C LEU A 226 24.34 -1.09 -1.14
N PRO A 227 25.23 -2.04 -0.73
CA PRO A 227 25.19 -3.38 -1.32
C PRO A 227 23.88 -4.11 -1.07
N GLY A 228 23.32 -4.05 0.14
CA GLY A 228 22.01 -4.62 0.44
C GLY A 228 20.90 -3.96 -0.37
N LEU A 229 20.92 -2.62 -0.54
CA LEU A 229 19.96 -1.89 -1.36
C LEU A 229 20.04 -2.31 -2.83
N VAL A 230 21.25 -2.47 -3.39
CA VAL A 230 21.44 -2.92 -4.78
C VAL A 230 20.94 -4.36 -4.96
N LEU A 231 21.27 -5.27 -4.04
CA LEU A 231 20.83 -6.66 -4.09
C LEU A 231 19.30 -6.77 -4.04
N LEU A 232 18.69 -6.05 -3.10
CA LEU A 232 17.24 -6.07 -2.94
C LEU A 232 16.54 -5.38 -4.13
N GLY A 233 17.06 -4.22 -4.55
CA GLY A 233 16.54 -3.50 -5.71
C GLY A 233 16.61 -4.34 -6.99
N ALA A 234 17.74 -5.00 -7.24
CA ALA A 234 17.89 -5.91 -8.36
C ALA A 234 16.96 -7.13 -8.25
N ALA A 235 16.83 -7.74 -7.05
CA ALA A 235 15.91 -8.86 -6.84
C ALA A 235 14.45 -8.46 -7.10
N VAL A 236 14.02 -7.29 -6.60
CA VAL A 236 12.67 -6.76 -6.82
C VAL A 236 12.45 -6.42 -8.30
N SER A 237 13.43 -5.82 -8.98
CA SER A 237 13.32 -5.50 -10.41
C SER A 237 13.20 -6.77 -11.25
N LEU A 238 14.09 -7.76 -11.01
CA LEU A 238 14.07 -9.05 -11.72
C LEU A 238 12.82 -9.89 -11.40
N LEU A 239 12.16 -9.65 -10.29
CA LEU A 239 10.85 -10.23 -9.98
C LEU A 239 9.74 -9.47 -10.71
N THR A 240 9.75 -8.14 -10.63
CA THR A 240 8.63 -7.29 -11.09
C THR A 240 8.56 -7.20 -12.61
N VAL A 241 9.71 -6.99 -13.29
CA VAL A 241 9.73 -6.80 -14.74
C VAL A 241 9.13 -7.98 -15.50
N PRO A 242 9.55 -9.25 -15.28
CA PRO A 242 8.94 -10.38 -16.00
C PRO A 242 7.48 -10.63 -15.60
N LEU A 243 7.08 -10.30 -14.37
CA LEU A 243 5.68 -10.43 -13.95
C LEU A 243 4.77 -9.41 -14.65
N VAL A 244 5.32 -8.29 -15.08
CA VAL A 244 4.58 -7.23 -15.77
C VAL A 244 4.62 -7.44 -17.29
N LEU A 245 5.80 -7.73 -17.87
CA LEU A 245 6.00 -7.78 -19.32
C LEU A 245 5.94 -9.20 -19.89
N GLY A 246 6.25 -10.21 -19.08
CA GLY A 246 6.40 -11.59 -19.55
C GLY A 246 5.14 -12.17 -20.18
N GLN A 247 3.97 -11.71 -19.75
CA GLN A 247 2.70 -12.17 -20.27
C GLN A 247 2.39 -11.66 -21.68
N GLU A 248 2.75 -10.41 -22.02
CA GLU A 248 2.56 -9.88 -23.38
C GLU A 248 3.47 -10.55 -24.40
N GLU A 249 4.58 -11.11 -23.94
CA GLU A 249 5.57 -11.78 -24.79
C GLU A 249 5.49 -13.32 -24.70
N ASP A 250 4.35 -13.88 -24.28
CA ASP A 250 4.14 -15.35 -24.12
C ASP A 250 5.19 -16.04 -23.24
N TRP A 251 5.59 -15.39 -22.14
CA TRP A 251 6.57 -15.91 -21.19
C TRP A 251 7.87 -16.39 -21.81
N PRO A 252 8.63 -15.53 -22.50
CA PRO A 252 9.87 -15.90 -23.14
C PRO A 252 10.90 -16.36 -22.10
N LEU A 253 11.93 -17.07 -22.57
CA LEU A 253 12.96 -17.66 -21.70
C LEU A 253 13.60 -16.64 -20.74
N TRP A 254 13.76 -15.39 -21.17
CA TRP A 254 14.31 -14.33 -20.30
C TRP A 254 13.45 -14.07 -19.07
N SER A 255 12.12 -14.20 -19.14
CA SER A 255 11.21 -14.03 -18.02
C SER A 255 11.46 -15.07 -16.94
N TRP A 256 11.60 -16.33 -17.31
CA TRP A 256 11.91 -17.42 -16.38
C TRP A 256 13.30 -17.29 -15.77
N LEU A 257 14.30 -16.91 -16.59
CA LEU A 257 15.66 -16.66 -16.11
C LEU A 257 15.69 -15.48 -15.12
N SER A 258 14.94 -14.41 -15.38
CA SER A 258 14.80 -13.26 -14.48
C SER A 258 14.16 -13.67 -13.16
N LEU A 259 13.08 -14.47 -13.18
CA LEU A 259 12.44 -14.98 -11.97
C LEU A 259 13.40 -15.86 -11.14
N ALA A 260 14.13 -16.76 -11.81
CA ALA A 260 15.13 -17.58 -11.13
C ALA A 260 16.27 -16.73 -10.52
N ALA A 261 16.75 -15.73 -11.27
CA ALA A 261 17.76 -14.79 -10.80
C ALA A 261 17.22 -13.92 -9.63
N ALA A 262 15.96 -13.52 -9.65
CA ALA A 262 15.31 -12.80 -8.55
C ALA A 262 15.33 -13.63 -7.25
N VAL A 263 14.97 -14.91 -7.32
CA VAL A 263 15.01 -15.84 -6.17
C VAL A 263 16.44 -15.99 -5.64
N LEU A 264 17.42 -16.16 -6.54
CA LEU A 264 18.83 -16.27 -6.16
C LEU A 264 19.33 -14.98 -5.50
N LEU A 265 19.06 -13.82 -6.07
CA LEU A 265 19.48 -12.53 -5.50
C LEU A 265 18.78 -12.27 -4.17
N PHE A 266 17.53 -12.68 -4.00
CA PHE A 266 16.83 -12.56 -2.72
C PHE A 266 17.47 -13.47 -1.65
N ALA A 267 17.86 -14.69 -2.02
CA ALA A 267 18.59 -15.59 -1.12
C ALA A 267 19.97 -15.01 -0.75
N LEU A 268 20.71 -14.46 -1.71
CA LEU A 268 21.98 -13.76 -1.50
C LEU A 268 21.80 -12.54 -0.59
N PHE A 269 20.75 -11.74 -0.82
CA PHE A 269 20.39 -10.62 0.04
C PHE A 269 20.14 -11.08 1.50
N CYS A 270 19.34 -12.11 1.71
CA CYS A 270 19.11 -12.66 3.06
C CYS A 270 20.39 -13.15 3.71
N GLY A 271 21.26 -13.83 2.97
CA GLY A 271 22.55 -14.29 3.44
C GLY A 271 23.51 -13.14 3.78
N TYR A 272 23.55 -12.12 2.94
CA TYR A 272 24.33 -10.91 3.15
C TYR A 272 23.85 -10.15 4.39
N GLU A 273 22.56 -9.88 4.53
CA GLU A 273 21.93 -9.21 5.67
C GLU A 273 22.22 -9.96 6.99
N ALA A 274 22.08 -11.30 6.99
CA ALA A 274 22.39 -12.11 8.16
C ALA A 274 23.88 -12.05 8.54
N ARG A 275 24.77 -11.96 7.54
CA ARG A 275 26.23 -11.81 7.78
C ARG A 275 26.56 -10.41 8.28
N LEU A 276 25.95 -9.37 7.69
CA LEU A 276 26.13 -7.98 8.11
C LEU A 276 25.69 -7.79 9.57
N ALA A 277 24.53 -8.34 9.94
CA ALA A 277 24.00 -8.31 11.31
C ALA A 277 24.96 -8.98 12.30
N ARG A 278 25.55 -10.15 11.95
CA ARG A 278 26.52 -10.85 12.80
C ARG A 278 27.81 -10.07 13.00
N ARG A 279 28.18 -9.23 12.06
CA ARG A 279 29.38 -8.36 12.13
C ARG A 279 29.11 -7.02 12.83
N GLY A 280 27.91 -6.82 13.41
CA GLY A 280 27.53 -5.58 14.09
C GLY A 280 27.22 -4.42 13.14
N GLY A 281 27.09 -4.68 11.82
CA GLY A 281 26.67 -3.70 10.84
C GLY A 281 25.19 -3.34 10.96
N ALA A 282 24.70 -2.46 10.08
CA ALA A 282 23.34 -1.96 10.05
C ALA A 282 22.56 -2.54 8.85
N PRO A 283 22.01 -3.76 8.95
CA PRO A 283 21.26 -4.41 7.88
C PRO A 283 20.00 -3.62 7.53
N ILE A 284 19.53 -3.73 6.28
CA ILE A 284 18.30 -3.09 5.80
C ILE A 284 17.09 -3.65 6.53
N VAL A 285 17.01 -4.97 6.59
CA VAL A 285 16.00 -5.67 7.38
C VAL A 285 16.64 -6.10 8.69
N ALA A 286 16.40 -5.35 9.76
CA ALA A 286 16.96 -5.68 11.04
C ALA A 286 16.45 -7.06 11.51
N PRO A 287 17.32 -8.09 11.67
CA PRO A 287 16.88 -9.44 12.07
C PRO A 287 16.15 -9.45 13.41
N ARG A 288 16.43 -8.46 14.28
CA ARG A 288 15.72 -8.26 15.54
C ARG A 288 14.23 -7.93 15.32
N VAL A 289 13.88 -7.19 14.26
CA VAL A 289 12.47 -6.88 13.90
C VAL A 289 11.75 -8.16 13.45
N LEU A 290 12.37 -8.96 12.58
CA LEU A 290 11.81 -10.25 12.14
C LEU A 290 11.69 -11.27 13.28
N ARG A 291 12.62 -11.26 14.23
CA ARG A 291 12.60 -12.13 15.41
C ARG A 291 11.62 -11.68 16.48
N HIS A 292 11.04 -10.50 16.34
CA HIS A 292 10.01 -10.03 17.27
C HIS A 292 8.82 -10.99 17.24
N PRO A 293 8.30 -11.43 18.41
CA PRO A 293 7.17 -12.34 18.46
C PRO A 293 5.98 -11.86 17.62
N GLY A 294 5.53 -12.69 16.69
CA GLY A 294 4.40 -12.36 15.80
C GLY A 294 4.75 -11.59 14.51
N MET A 295 5.94 -11.00 14.37
CA MET A 295 6.30 -10.25 13.16
C MET A 295 6.34 -11.13 11.90
N GLY A 296 6.96 -12.31 11.98
CA GLY A 296 7.00 -13.24 10.85
C GLY A 296 5.60 -13.68 10.40
N LEU A 297 4.69 -13.90 11.34
CA LEU A 297 3.29 -14.21 11.03
C LEU A 297 2.56 -12.99 10.42
N ALA A 298 2.84 -11.79 10.91
CA ALA A 298 2.27 -10.57 10.35
C ALA A 298 2.73 -10.34 8.91
N VAL A 299 4.02 -10.55 8.62
CA VAL A 299 4.60 -10.50 7.26
C VAL A 299 3.88 -11.46 6.32
N LEU A 300 3.74 -12.74 6.71
CA LEU A 300 3.05 -13.75 5.90
C LEU A 300 1.58 -13.37 5.64
N ARG A 301 0.88 -12.89 6.66
CA ARG A 301 -0.53 -12.48 6.55
C ARG A 301 -0.72 -11.25 5.68
N ILE A 302 0.15 -10.23 5.82
CA ILE A 302 0.11 -9.02 4.99
C ILE A 302 0.40 -9.38 3.53
N LEU A 303 1.40 -10.24 3.28
CA LEU A 303 1.69 -10.74 1.94
C LEU A 303 0.45 -11.41 1.33
N ALA A 304 -0.15 -12.35 2.05
CA ALA A 304 -1.32 -13.10 1.58
C ALA A 304 -2.54 -12.21 1.33
N VAL A 305 -2.90 -11.33 2.29
CA VAL A 305 -4.08 -10.47 2.14
C VAL A 305 -3.91 -9.45 1.03
N MET A 306 -2.69 -8.93 0.82
CA MET A 306 -2.41 -8.00 -0.27
C MET A 306 -2.36 -8.69 -1.63
N ALA A 307 -1.87 -9.92 -1.70
CA ALA A 307 -1.94 -10.73 -2.92
C ALA A 307 -3.40 -11.03 -3.30
N VAL A 308 -4.23 -11.42 -2.32
CA VAL A 308 -5.66 -11.64 -2.56
C VAL A 308 -6.35 -10.34 -2.99
N ASN A 309 -6.07 -9.22 -2.33
CA ASN A 309 -6.68 -7.93 -2.66
C ASN A 309 -6.35 -7.50 -4.10
N ALA A 310 -5.07 -7.50 -4.47
CA ALA A 310 -4.64 -7.04 -5.79
C ALA A 310 -5.06 -8.01 -6.90
N GLY A 311 -4.94 -9.32 -6.67
CA GLY A 311 -5.42 -10.34 -7.60
C GLY A 311 -6.91 -10.26 -7.84
N PHE A 312 -7.72 -10.08 -6.78
CA PHE A 312 -9.16 -9.89 -6.88
C PHE A 312 -9.54 -8.65 -7.70
N LEU A 313 -8.95 -7.48 -7.36
CA LEU A 313 -9.24 -6.24 -8.08
C LEU A 313 -8.86 -6.34 -9.56
N PHE A 314 -7.70 -6.93 -9.86
CA PHE A 314 -7.22 -7.06 -11.23
C PHE A 314 -8.08 -8.00 -12.07
N THR A 315 -8.32 -9.22 -11.60
CA THR A 315 -9.10 -10.22 -12.36
C THR A 315 -10.55 -9.81 -12.53
N LEU A 316 -11.14 -9.19 -11.50
CA LEU A 316 -12.49 -8.65 -11.57
C LEU A 316 -12.56 -7.48 -12.57
N THR A 317 -11.57 -6.58 -12.60
CA THR A 317 -11.52 -5.49 -13.58
C THR A 317 -11.49 -6.02 -15.00
N LEU A 318 -10.66 -7.03 -15.27
CA LEU A 318 -10.62 -7.69 -16.60
C LEU A 318 -11.97 -8.30 -16.97
N HIS A 319 -12.63 -9.00 -16.05
CA HIS A 319 -13.93 -9.59 -16.29
C HIS A 319 -15.01 -8.53 -16.62
N VAL A 320 -15.17 -7.51 -15.74
CA VAL A 320 -16.25 -6.53 -15.92
C VAL A 320 -16.03 -5.59 -17.11
N GLN A 321 -14.77 -5.21 -17.41
CA GLN A 321 -14.48 -4.31 -18.54
C GLN A 321 -14.34 -5.10 -19.86
N SER A 322 -13.46 -6.09 -19.90
CA SER A 322 -13.18 -6.83 -21.13
C SER A 322 -14.17 -7.96 -21.40
N GLY A 323 -14.72 -8.59 -20.36
CA GLY A 323 -15.72 -9.67 -20.46
C GLY A 323 -17.13 -9.15 -20.68
N LEU A 324 -17.61 -8.29 -19.78
CA LEU A 324 -18.98 -7.77 -19.79
C LEU A 324 -19.12 -6.44 -20.54
N GLY A 325 -18.04 -5.81 -20.98
CA GLY A 325 -18.08 -4.55 -21.72
C GLY A 325 -18.50 -3.34 -20.87
N TYR A 326 -18.32 -3.39 -19.54
CA TYR A 326 -18.66 -2.25 -18.69
C TYR A 326 -17.73 -1.07 -18.97
N SER A 327 -18.32 0.14 -18.98
CA SER A 327 -17.51 1.35 -18.99
C SER A 327 -16.65 1.43 -17.73
N ALA A 328 -15.54 2.17 -17.80
CA ALA A 328 -14.65 2.39 -16.68
C ALA A 328 -15.38 2.91 -15.44
N LEU A 329 -16.33 3.85 -15.61
CA LEU A 329 -17.16 4.36 -14.52
C LEU A 329 -18.03 3.27 -13.90
N ARG A 330 -18.71 2.45 -14.72
CA ARG A 330 -19.56 1.35 -14.23
C ARG A 330 -18.72 0.30 -13.50
N ALA A 331 -17.54 -0.04 -14.01
CA ALA A 331 -16.60 -0.93 -13.36
C ALA A 331 -16.15 -0.36 -11.99
N GLY A 332 -15.77 0.93 -11.94
CA GLY A 332 -15.40 1.60 -10.69
C GLY A 332 -16.51 1.59 -9.64
N LEU A 333 -17.74 1.86 -10.05
CA LEU A 333 -18.91 1.81 -9.16
C LEU A 333 -19.20 0.39 -8.65
N THR A 334 -18.87 -0.63 -9.42
CA THR A 334 -18.99 -2.04 -9.01
C THR A 334 -18.08 -2.36 -7.81
N PHE A 335 -16.92 -1.70 -7.67
CA PHE A 335 -16.02 -1.85 -6.52
C PHE A 335 -16.43 -1.02 -5.29
N ALA A 336 -17.29 -0.04 -5.43
CA ALA A 336 -17.64 0.89 -4.36
C ALA A 336 -18.10 0.19 -3.06
N PRO A 337 -18.97 -0.84 -3.09
CA PRO A 337 -19.38 -1.54 -1.86
C PRO A 337 -18.21 -2.16 -1.10
N THR A 338 -17.26 -2.79 -1.82
CA THR A 338 -16.04 -3.35 -1.21
C THR A 338 -15.22 -2.28 -0.49
N ALA A 339 -14.99 -1.14 -1.15
CA ALA A 339 -14.19 -0.05 -0.60
C ALA A 339 -14.86 0.64 0.60
N VAL A 340 -16.15 0.91 0.50
CA VAL A 340 -16.93 1.55 1.58
C VAL A 340 -16.94 0.66 2.83
N VAL A 341 -17.24 -0.63 2.66
CA VAL A 341 -17.27 -1.56 3.78
C VAL A 341 -15.86 -1.78 4.36
N PHE A 342 -14.84 -1.89 3.51
CA PHE A 342 -13.45 -1.96 3.99
C PHE A 342 -13.11 -0.74 4.87
N GLY A 343 -13.38 0.48 4.38
CA GLY A 343 -13.12 1.71 5.13
C GLY A 343 -13.89 1.77 6.46
N ALA A 344 -15.17 1.46 6.43
CA ALA A 344 -16.02 1.45 7.62
C ALA A 344 -15.50 0.46 8.68
N VAL A 345 -15.16 -0.75 8.28
CA VAL A 345 -14.63 -1.78 9.18
C VAL A 345 -13.23 -1.42 9.68
N ALA A 346 -12.35 -0.92 8.80
CA ALA A 346 -10.99 -0.50 9.18
C ALA A 346 -10.99 0.61 10.24
N LEU A 347 -11.99 1.49 10.23
CA LEU A 347 -12.14 2.58 11.22
C LEU A 347 -12.83 2.14 12.51
N THR A 348 -13.68 1.11 12.46
CA THR A 348 -14.61 0.80 13.57
C THR A 348 -14.29 -0.49 14.33
N TRP A 349 -13.54 -1.46 13.75
CA TRP A 349 -13.29 -2.77 14.34
C TRP A 349 -12.78 -2.75 15.79
N ARG A 350 -12.07 -1.71 16.19
CA ARG A 350 -11.53 -1.56 17.55
C ARG A 350 -12.59 -1.20 18.59
N ARG A 351 -13.75 -0.70 18.16
CA ARG A 351 -14.90 -0.44 19.03
C ARG A 351 -15.67 -1.74 19.35
N TRP A 352 -15.32 -2.84 18.67
CA TRP A 352 -15.95 -4.13 18.88
C TRP A 352 -15.45 -4.78 20.18
N PRO A 353 -16.24 -5.68 20.80
CA PRO A 353 -15.89 -6.31 22.06
C PRO A 353 -14.49 -6.92 22.07
N ALA A 354 -13.73 -6.74 23.13
CA ALA A 354 -12.36 -7.23 23.26
C ALA A 354 -12.25 -8.77 23.07
N ALA A 355 -13.30 -9.51 23.46
CA ALA A 355 -13.39 -10.96 23.25
C ALA A 355 -13.31 -11.34 21.76
N TRP A 356 -13.84 -10.51 20.86
CA TRP A 356 -13.85 -10.78 19.43
C TRP A 356 -12.52 -10.41 18.76
N GLN A 357 -11.78 -9.43 19.31
CA GLN A 357 -10.57 -8.90 18.68
C GLN A 357 -9.52 -9.98 18.37
N ARG A 358 -9.44 -11.02 19.19
CA ARG A 358 -8.53 -12.15 18.97
C ARG A 358 -8.89 -13.01 17.75
N ALA A 359 -10.16 -13.03 17.36
CA ALA A 359 -10.67 -13.81 16.24
C ALA A 359 -10.78 -13.01 14.94
N LEU A 360 -10.63 -11.67 14.98
CA LEU A 360 -10.90 -10.81 13.81
C LEU A 360 -10.04 -11.16 12.61
N THR A 361 -8.73 -11.35 12.79
CA THR A 361 -7.84 -11.68 11.66
C THR A 361 -8.21 -12.99 10.98
N PRO A 362 -8.31 -14.15 11.67
CA PRO A 362 -8.71 -15.38 11.02
C PRO A 362 -10.14 -15.32 10.47
N ALA A 363 -11.08 -14.67 11.16
CA ALA A 363 -12.44 -14.45 10.66
C ALA A 363 -12.44 -13.57 9.40
N GLY A 364 -11.57 -12.54 9.35
CA GLY A 364 -11.37 -11.68 8.19
C GLY A 364 -10.93 -12.48 6.96
N PHE A 365 -9.92 -13.33 7.12
CA PHE A 365 -9.47 -14.21 6.04
C PHE A 365 -10.57 -15.19 5.59
N ALA A 366 -11.31 -15.79 6.52
CA ALA A 366 -12.43 -16.68 6.20
C ALA A 366 -13.55 -15.94 5.45
N LEU A 367 -13.90 -14.74 5.91
CA LEU A 367 -14.91 -13.91 5.25
C LEU A 367 -14.46 -13.47 3.86
N THR A 368 -13.17 -13.14 3.68
CA THR A 368 -12.59 -12.85 2.36
C THR A 368 -12.72 -14.06 1.43
N ALA A 369 -12.37 -15.25 1.91
CA ALA A 369 -12.48 -16.48 1.13
C ALA A 369 -13.93 -16.73 0.66
N LEU A 370 -14.89 -16.62 1.59
CA LEU A 370 -16.32 -16.79 1.27
C LEU A 370 -16.83 -15.71 0.32
N GLY A 371 -16.43 -14.45 0.53
CA GLY A 371 -16.84 -13.33 -0.33
C GLY A 371 -16.32 -13.47 -1.74
N VAL A 372 -15.03 -13.80 -1.91
CA VAL A 372 -14.42 -14.00 -3.24
C VAL A 372 -15.03 -15.20 -3.95
N ALA A 373 -15.23 -16.33 -3.25
CA ALA A 373 -15.94 -17.49 -3.80
C ALA A 373 -17.37 -17.11 -4.22
N GLY A 374 -18.08 -16.31 -3.39
CA GLY A 374 -19.41 -15.79 -3.71
C GLY A 374 -19.43 -14.93 -4.96
N VAL A 375 -18.41 -14.10 -5.20
CA VAL A 375 -18.27 -13.33 -6.45
C VAL A 375 -18.08 -14.27 -7.65
N GLY A 376 -17.20 -15.29 -7.54
CA GLY A 376 -17.01 -16.27 -8.61
C GLY A 376 -18.31 -17.03 -8.95
N LEU A 377 -19.08 -17.40 -7.94
CA LEU A 377 -20.39 -18.07 -8.14
C LEU A 377 -21.44 -17.13 -8.72
N ALA A 378 -21.45 -15.85 -8.32
CA ALA A 378 -22.41 -14.87 -8.81
C ALA A 378 -22.26 -14.58 -10.32
N PHE A 379 -21.03 -14.61 -10.84
CA PHE A 379 -20.75 -14.45 -12.27
C PHE A 379 -20.73 -15.75 -13.06
N HIS A 380 -20.86 -16.90 -12.40
CA HIS A 380 -20.84 -18.20 -13.09
C HIS A 380 -21.86 -18.26 -14.22
N GLY A 381 -21.46 -18.79 -15.37
CA GLY A 381 -22.31 -18.85 -16.55
C GLY A 381 -22.42 -17.55 -17.37
N GLY A 382 -21.66 -16.48 -17.03
CA GLY A 382 -21.57 -15.23 -17.80
C GLY A 382 -22.68 -14.22 -17.53
N GLY A 383 -23.41 -14.37 -16.41
CA GLY A 383 -24.42 -13.41 -15.96
C GLY A 383 -23.80 -12.14 -15.35
N ASP A 384 -24.66 -11.16 -15.04
CA ASP A 384 -24.27 -9.88 -14.40
C ASP A 384 -24.20 -9.93 -12.85
N GLY A 385 -24.40 -11.12 -12.28
CA GLY A 385 -24.22 -11.41 -10.85
C GLY A 385 -25.36 -11.00 -9.93
N GLY A 386 -26.31 -10.20 -10.36
CA GLY A 386 -27.49 -9.81 -9.58
C GLY A 386 -27.21 -9.15 -8.23
N ALA A 387 -28.22 -9.05 -7.35
CA ALA A 387 -28.14 -8.37 -6.06
C ALA A 387 -27.19 -9.08 -5.05
N GLN A 388 -27.04 -10.40 -5.14
CA GLN A 388 -26.16 -11.19 -4.30
C GLN A 388 -24.68 -10.81 -4.44
N LEU A 389 -24.29 -10.26 -5.60
CA LEU A 389 -22.94 -9.76 -5.86
C LEU A 389 -22.53 -8.64 -4.89
N TYR A 390 -23.45 -7.73 -4.56
CA TYR A 390 -23.16 -6.63 -3.62
C TYR A 390 -22.92 -7.13 -2.20
N VAL A 391 -23.60 -8.21 -1.79
CA VAL A 391 -23.37 -8.87 -0.50
C VAL A 391 -21.97 -9.52 -0.50
N ALA A 392 -21.60 -10.21 -1.58
CA ALA A 392 -20.28 -10.80 -1.73
C ALA A 392 -19.17 -9.73 -1.69
N TYR A 393 -19.34 -8.61 -2.40
CA TYR A 393 -18.40 -7.48 -2.37
C TYR A 393 -18.26 -6.87 -0.98
N ALA A 394 -19.37 -6.67 -0.27
CA ALA A 394 -19.33 -6.20 1.12
C ALA A 394 -18.58 -7.21 2.02
N GLY A 395 -18.79 -8.50 1.82
CA GLY A 395 -18.06 -9.57 2.50
C GLY A 395 -16.55 -9.53 2.22
N VAL A 396 -16.15 -9.34 0.96
CA VAL A 396 -14.73 -9.17 0.58
C VAL A 396 -14.15 -7.95 1.28
N GLY A 397 -14.82 -6.80 1.23
CA GLY A 397 -14.35 -5.55 1.85
C GLY A 397 -14.18 -5.68 3.37
N ALA A 398 -15.19 -6.23 4.05
CA ALA A 398 -15.12 -6.49 5.49
C ALA A 398 -14.00 -7.48 5.84
N GLY A 399 -13.90 -8.56 5.10
CA GLY A 399 -12.89 -9.60 5.30
C GLY A 399 -11.48 -9.07 5.14
N LEU A 400 -11.19 -8.37 4.05
CA LEU A 400 -9.89 -7.75 3.80
C LEU A 400 -9.51 -6.74 4.91
N ALA A 401 -10.47 -5.90 5.35
CA ALA A 401 -10.23 -4.93 6.43
C ALA A 401 -9.88 -5.64 7.75
N LEU A 402 -10.62 -6.68 8.11
CA LEU A 402 -10.38 -7.47 9.33
C LEU A 402 -9.10 -8.30 9.27
N ALA A 403 -8.68 -8.74 8.09
CA ALA A 403 -7.42 -9.45 7.91
C ALA A 403 -6.22 -8.49 7.95
N PHE A 404 -6.30 -7.33 7.30
CA PHE A 404 -5.19 -6.38 7.13
C PHE A 404 -4.98 -5.47 8.34
N SER A 405 -6.03 -4.70 8.76
CA SER A 405 -5.87 -3.63 9.74
C SER A 405 -5.42 -4.12 11.12
N PRO A 406 -6.02 -5.17 11.71
CA PRO A 406 -5.54 -5.71 12.98
C PRO A 406 -4.13 -6.29 12.89
N THR A 407 -3.79 -6.91 11.76
CA THR A 407 -2.45 -7.49 11.54
C THR A 407 -1.39 -6.39 11.48
N LEU A 408 -1.60 -5.34 10.68
CA LEU A 408 -0.69 -4.20 10.56
C LEU A 408 -0.50 -3.48 11.89
N ILE A 409 -1.62 -3.12 12.54
CA ILE A 409 -1.60 -2.39 13.80
C ILE A 409 -0.94 -3.22 14.90
N GLY A 410 -1.29 -4.51 15.01
CA GLY A 410 -0.72 -5.42 15.99
C GLY A 410 0.79 -5.60 15.82
N ALA A 411 1.28 -5.75 14.57
CA ALA A 411 2.69 -5.85 14.28
C ALA A 411 3.46 -4.59 14.68
N LEU A 412 2.93 -3.40 14.36
CA LEU A 412 3.58 -2.12 14.68
C LEU A 412 3.45 -1.70 16.14
N ALA A 413 2.39 -2.13 16.85
CA ALA A 413 2.17 -1.77 18.25
C ALA A 413 3.18 -2.42 19.21
N THR A 414 3.74 -3.57 18.83
CA THR A 414 4.68 -4.33 19.66
C THR A 414 6.13 -3.93 19.42
N VAL A 415 6.42 -3.18 18.36
CA VAL A 415 7.77 -2.76 17.98
C VAL A 415 8.21 -1.56 18.82
N ARG A 416 9.48 -1.58 19.26
CA ARG A 416 10.08 -0.47 20.00
C ARG A 416 10.16 0.79 19.12
N PRO A 417 10.07 2.00 19.71
CA PRO A 417 10.17 3.25 18.94
C PRO A 417 11.45 3.36 18.10
N GLU A 418 12.55 2.79 18.56
CA GLU A 418 13.84 2.76 17.85
C GLU A 418 13.85 1.89 16.59
N ASP A 419 12.98 0.87 16.54
CA ASP A 419 12.84 -0.07 15.42
C ASP A 419 11.64 0.25 14.52
N ALA A 420 10.88 1.32 14.83
CA ALA A 420 9.63 1.67 14.16
C ALA A 420 9.81 1.91 12.65
N ALA A 421 10.91 2.56 12.25
CA ALA A 421 11.20 2.82 10.84
C ALA A 421 11.51 1.53 10.07
N ASP A 422 12.34 0.64 10.66
CA ASP A 422 12.68 -0.67 10.07
C ASP A 422 11.42 -1.53 9.91
N ALA A 423 10.55 -1.58 10.92
CA ALA A 423 9.30 -2.32 10.88
C ALA A 423 8.31 -1.75 9.85
N SER A 424 8.19 -0.42 9.78
CA SER A 424 7.33 0.25 8.80
C SER A 424 7.82 0.01 7.37
N GLY A 425 9.12 0.11 7.13
CA GLY A 425 9.74 -0.18 5.84
C GLY A 425 9.51 -1.64 5.40
N LEU A 426 9.74 -2.60 6.32
CA LEU A 426 9.49 -4.01 6.08
C LEU A 426 8.03 -4.27 5.69
N LEU A 427 7.07 -3.79 6.48
CA LEU A 427 5.65 -4.04 6.24
C LEU A 427 5.14 -3.34 4.98
N ALA A 428 5.65 -2.15 4.65
CA ALA A 428 5.36 -1.46 3.40
C ALA A 428 5.88 -2.24 2.19
N THR A 429 7.12 -2.77 2.26
CA THR A 429 7.70 -3.61 1.20
C THR A 429 6.90 -4.90 1.01
N VAL A 430 6.54 -5.57 2.11
CA VAL A 430 5.73 -6.80 2.07
C VAL A 430 4.35 -6.53 1.47
N THR A 431 3.74 -5.38 1.78
CA THR A 431 2.47 -4.95 1.18
C THR A 431 2.59 -4.85 -0.35
N GLN A 432 3.66 -4.21 -0.84
CA GLN A 432 3.89 -4.07 -2.29
C GLN A 432 4.22 -5.40 -2.98
N LEU A 433 5.08 -6.21 -2.36
CA LEU A 433 5.39 -7.55 -2.89
C LEU A 433 4.12 -8.41 -2.96
N GLY A 434 3.26 -8.35 -1.95
CA GLY A 434 1.98 -9.04 -1.96
C GLY A 434 1.11 -8.61 -3.14
N GLN A 435 0.97 -7.30 -3.37
CA GLN A 435 0.20 -6.78 -4.51
C GLN A 435 0.77 -7.24 -5.85
N LEU A 436 2.09 -7.15 -6.05
CA LEU A 436 2.74 -7.60 -7.28
C LEU A 436 2.53 -9.09 -7.54
N ILE A 437 2.77 -9.93 -6.54
CA ILE A 437 2.56 -11.38 -6.63
C ILE A 437 1.09 -11.68 -6.93
N GLY A 438 0.16 -10.94 -6.32
CA GLY A 438 -1.27 -11.12 -6.53
C GLY A 438 -1.68 -10.83 -7.96
N VAL A 439 -1.30 -9.68 -8.50
CA VAL A 439 -1.59 -9.33 -9.91
C VAL A 439 -0.96 -10.35 -10.86
N ALA A 440 0.30 -10.70 -10.64
CA ALA A 440 1.00 -11.64 -11.52
C ALA A 440 0.39 -13.04 -11.48
N ALA A 441 0.27 -13.65 -10.30
CA ALA A 441 -0.20 -15.04 -10.18
C ALA A 441 -1.65 -15.19 -10.65
N PHE A 442 -2.54 -14.32 -10.19
CA PHE A 442 -3.97 -14.43 -10.51
C PHE A 442 -4.29 -13.83 -11.88
N GLY A 443 -3.54 -12.84 -12.34
CA GLY A 443 -3.63 -12.30 -13.70
C GLY A 443 -3.27 -13.37 -14.73
N THR A 444 -2.12 -14.04 -14.55
CA THR A 444 -1.71 -15.16 -15.41
C THR A 444 -2.74 -16.28 -15.39
N LEU A 445 -3.26 -16.65 -14.21
CA LEU A 445 -4.29 -17.68 -14.12
C LEU A 445 -5.56 -17.30 -14.90
N PHE A 446 -5.98 -16.03 -14.79
CA PHE A 446 -7.16 -15.51 -15.50
C PHE A 446 -6.99 -15.59 -17.02
N LEU A 447 -5.85 -15.14 -17.53
CA LEU A 447 -5.62 -15.05 -18.95
C LEU A 447 -5.39 -16.43 -19.59
N ASN A 448 -4.64 -17.31 -18.94
CA ASN A 448 -4.51 -18.70 -19.39
C ASN A 448 -5.87 -19.44 -19.44
N ARG A 449 -6.75 -19.17 -18.46
CA ARG A 449 -8.09 -19.73 -18.47
C ARG A 449 -8.97 -19.11 -19.55
N LEU A 450 -8.85 -17.80 -19.76
CA LEU A 450 -9.60 -17.09 -20.81
C LEU A 450 -9.31 -17.67 -22.21
N GLU A 451 -8.06 -18.02 -22.48
CA GLU A 451 -7.65 -18.63 -23.77
C GLU A 451 -8.05 -20.10 -23.88
N SER A 452 -8.09 -20.84 -22.77
CA SER A 452 -8.39 -22.27 -22.77
C SER A 452 -9.87 -22.60 -22.89
N VAL A 453 -10.78 -21.64 -22.61
CA VAL A 453 -12.22 -21.85 -22.66
C VAL A 453 -12.79 -21.25 -23.93
N GLY A 454 -13.45 -22.07 -24.76
CA GLY A 454 -14.14 -21.60 -25.95
C GLY A 454 -15.53 -21.03 -25.64
N GLY A 455 -16.01 -20.07 -26.44
CA GLY A 455 -17.36 -19.56 -26.31
C GLY A 455 -17.48 -18.03 -26.33
N PRO A 456 -18.66 -17.48 -26.02
CA PRO A 456 -18.86 -16.04 -25.94
C PRO A 456 -17.97 -15.39 -24.87
N ARG A 457 -17.47 -14.18 -25.12
CA ARG A 457 -16.50 -13.50 -24.28
C ARG A 457 -16.94 -13.33 -22.82
N ALA A 458 -18.23 -13.06 -22.59
CA ALA A 458 -18.78 -12.96 -21.24
C ALA A 458 -18.69 -14.30 -20.48
N TYR A 459 -18.99 -15.42 -21.17
CA TYR A 459 -18.90 -16.75 -20.58
C TYR A 459 -17.45 -17.15 -20.29
N THR A 460 -16.54 -16.99 -21.28
CA THR A 460 -15.13 -17.36 -21.11
C THR A 460 -14.45 -16.58 -19.99
N SER A 461 -14.74 -15.28 -19.90
CA SER A 461 -14.20 -14.43 -18.81
C SER A 461 -14.81 -14.75 -17.44
N ALA A 462 -16.07 -15.21 -17.38
CA ALA A 462 -16.70 -15.64 -16.13
C ALA A 462 -16.09 -16.95 -15.61
N GLU A 463 -15.80 -17.90 -16.49
CA GLU A 463 -15.11 -19.16 -16.13
C GLU A 463 -13.67 -18.88 -15.67
N ALA A 464 -12.96 -17.95 -16.33
CA ALA A 464 -11.64 -17.51 -15.92
C ALA A 464 -11.69 -16.84 -14.53
N LEU A 465 -12.66 -15.95 -14.29
CA LEU A 465 -12.87 -15.32 -12.98
C LEU A 465 -13.22 -16.36 -11.91
N SER A 466 -14.06 -17.34 -12.21
CA SER A 466 -14.43 -18.41 -11.27
C SER A 466 -13.20 -19.21 -10.83
N ALA A 467 -12.33 -19.60 -11.75
CA ALA A 467 -11.07 -20.29 -11.43
C ALA A 467 -10.17 -19.44 -10.52
N CYS A 468 -10.03 -18.14 -10.83
CA CYS A 468 -9.30 -17.20 -9.98
C CYS A 468 -9.95 -17.03 -8.61
N ALA A 469 -11.27 -16.95 -8.53
CA ALA A 469 -12.00 -16.81 -7.27
C ALA A 469 -11.74 -17.99 -6.33
N TRP A 470 -11.71 -19.20 -6.83
CA TRP A 470 -11.36 -20.39 -6.04
C TRP A 470 -9.90 -20.38 -5.57
N ALA A 471 -8.96 -19.97 -6.42
CA ALA A 471 -7.55 -19.89 -6.06
C ALA A 471 -7.30 -18.76 -5.02
N LEU A 472 -7.96 -17.61 -5.17
CA LEU A 472 -7.95 -16.52 -4.20
C LEU A 472 -8.56 -16.92 -2.86
N ALA A 473 -9.70 -17.64 -2.90
CA ALA A 473 -10.36 -18.17 -1.71
C ALA A 473 -9.47 -19.17 -0.96
N ALA A 474 -8.78 -20.08 -1.69
CA ALA A 474 -7.83 -21.00 -1.11
C ALA A 474 -6.64 -20.28 -0.44
N THR A 475 -6.11 -19.22 -1.09
CA THR A 475 -5.04 -18.38 -0.51
C THR A 475 -5.50 -17.67 0.76
N ALA A 476 -6.71 -17.13 0.77
CA ALA A 476 -7.30 -16.51 1.95
C ALA A 476 -7.55 -17.56 3.06
N ALA A 477 -8.07 -18.74 2.73
CA ALA A 477 -8.27 -19.83 3.68
C ALA A 477 -6.96 -20.29 4.35
N ALA A 478 -5.86 -20.37 3.59
CA ALA A 478 -4.53 -20.66 4.13
C ALA A 478 -4.09 -19.57 5.13
N GLY A 479 -4.39 -18.29 4.85
CA GLY A 479 -4.19 -17.18 5.78
C GLY A 479 -4.97 -17.34 7.09
N ALA A 480 -6.21 -17.82 7.03
CA ALA A 480 -7.03 -18.11 8.22
C ALA A 480 -6.41 -19.21 9.08
N VAL A 481 -5.99 -20.32 8.46
CA VAL A 481 -5.38 -21.49 9.15
C VAL A 481 -4.06 -21.11 9.82
N SER A 482 -3.25 -20.23 9.22
CA SER A 482 -1.99 -19.77 9.79
C SER A 482 -2.14 -19.22 11.22
N GLY A 483 -3.31 -18.66 11.54
CA GLY A 483 -3.63 -18.15 12.88
C GLY A 483 -3.98 -19.22 13.91
N LEU A 484 -4.43 -20.38 13.48
CA LEU A 484 -4.82 -21.47 14.35
C LEU A 484 -3.61 -22.34 14.74
N VAL A 485 -2.70 -22.58 13.80
CA VAL A 485 -1.53 -23.45 14.00
C VAL A 485 -0.52 -22.82 14.96
N LEU A 486 -0.29 -21.52 14.87
CA LEU A 486 0.70 -20.81 15.70
C LEU A 486 0.17 -20.40 17.09
N ARG A 487 -1.13 -20.57 17.37
CA ARG A 487 -1.70 -20.46 18.74
C ARG A 487 -1.34 -21.63 19.65
N ARG A 488 -0.86 -22.75 19.10
CA ARG A 488 -0.52 -23.98 19.85
C ARG A 488 0.95 -24.05 20.28
N ARG A 489 1.75 -23.04 19.95
CA ARG A 489 3.12 -22.85 20.42
C ARG A 489 3.25 -21.53 21.20
#